data_86d7f484d1b5d591ec27c1e2feb61d33
#
_entry.id   86d7f484d1b5d591ec27c1e2feb61d33
#
_cell.length_a   1.000
_cell.length_b   1.000
_cell.length_c   1.000
_cell.angle_alpha   90.00
_cell.angle_beta   90.00
_cell.angle_gamma   90.00
#
_symmetry.space_group_name_H-M   'P 1'
#
loop_
_entity.id
_entity.type
_entity.pdbx_description
1 polymer ?
#
loop_
_entity_poly.entity_id
_entity_poly.type
_entity_poly.pdbx_seq_one_letter_code
_entity_poly.pdbx_strand_id
1 'polypeptide(L)'
;MLFGIVYAFFGLAILPVDRETLLPWEGAIYGALMMGWGTTLLCVGRLAFRRNDLGLMKALLYGLIVWLVAEAALSVYFRVWFNVGVDIAVLALFSAPLLKGIEQIKKHSLLSVKSHD
;
A
#
# COMPACT_ATOMS: atom_id res chain seq x y z
N MET A 1 -10.21 8.12 -4.14
CA MET A 1 -10.47 7.64 -2.77
C MET A 1 -11.96 7.44 -2.50
N LEU A 2 -12.80 8.45 -2.70
CA LEU A 2 -14.27 8.35 -2.50
C LEU A 2 -14.90 7.21 -3.30
N PHE A 3 -14.54 7.09 -4.57
CA PHE A 3 -15.01 6.00 -5.44
C PHE A 3 -14.64 4.61 -4.87
N GLY A 4 -13.44 4.47 -4.34
CA GLY A 4 -13.02 3.21 -3.73
C GLY A 4 -13.85 2.83 -2.50
N ILE A 5 -14.21 3.80 -1.68
CA ILE A 5 -15.07 3.58 -0.51
C ILE A 5 -16.46 3.15 -0.95
N VAL A 6 -17.06 3.89 -1.89
CA VAL A 6 -18.39 3.56 -2.43
C VAL A 6 -18.38 2.17 -3.08
N TYR A 7 -17.36 1.87 -3.87
CA TYR A 7 -17.22 0.58 -4.52
C TYR A 7 -17.06 -0.56 -3.52
N ALA A 8 -16.28 -0.37 -2.46
CA ALA A 8 -16.05 -1.40 -1.45
C ALA A 8 -17.33 -1.82 -0.72
N PHE A 9 -18.21 -0.88 -0.47
CA PHE A 9 -19.47 -1.15 0.27
C PHE A 9 -20.67 -1.45 -0.62
N PHE A 10 -20.74 -0.87 -1.80
CA PHE A 10 -21.93 -0.92 -2.67
C PHE A 10 -21.63 -1.46 -4.08
N GLY A 11 -20.39 -1.85 -4.38
CA GLY A 11 -19.96 -2.23 -5.73
C GLY A 11 -20.79 -3.35 -6.35
N LEU A 12 -21.17 -4.35 -5.56
CA LEU A 12 -21.98 -5.48 -6.03
C LEU A 12 -23.42 -5.07 -6.43
N ALA A 13 -23.96 -4.01 -5.81
CA ALA A 13 -25.29 -3.53 -6.10
C ALA A 13 -25.34 -2.58 -7.32
N ILE A 14 -24.21 -1.96 -7.66
CA ILE A 14 -24.12 -0.93 -8.70
C ILE A 14 -23.70 -1.53 -10.05
N LEU A 15 -22.96 -2.65 -10.05
CA LEU A 15 -22.43 -3.24 -11.28
C LEU A 15 -23.48 -4.03 -12.05
N PRO A 16 -23.71 -3.70 -13.35
CA PRO A 16 -24.63 -4.43 -14.21
C PRO A 16 -23.99 -5.70 -14.78
N VAL A 17 -23.51 -6.60 -13.91
CA VAL A 17 -22.81 -7.83 -14.30
C VAL A 17 -23.51 -9.02 -13.66
N ASP A 18 -23.66 -10.13 -14.41
CA ASP A 18 -24.26 -11.37 -13.91
C ASP A 18 -23.37 -11.98 -12.82
N ARG A 19 -24.01 -12.57 -11.82
CA ARG A 19 -23.31 -13.17 -10.67
C ARG A 19 -22.33 -14.27 -11.05
N GLU A 20 -22.60 -15.00 -12.10
CA GLU A 20 -21.73 -16.08 -12.58
C GLU A 20 -20.43 -15.55 -13.20
N THR A 21 -20.47 -14.39 -13.82
CA THR A 21 -19.33 -13.70 -14.42
C THR A 21 -18.58 -12.82 -13.40
N LEU A 22 -19.27 -12.41 -12.34
CA LEU A 22 -18.77 -11.43 -11.37
C LEU A 22 -17.51 -11.92 -10.63
N LEU A 23 -17.52 -13.15 -10.10
CA LEU A 23 -16.42 -13.71 -9.31
C LEU A 23 -15.12 -13.84 -10.10
N PRO A 24 -15.10 -14.47 -11.32
CA PRO A 24 -13.85 -14.54 -12.10
C PRO A 24 -13.39 -13.18 -12.61
N TRP A 25 -14.31 -12.29 -12.94
CA TRP A 25 -14.01 -10.93 -13.39
C TRP A 25 -13.38 -10.09 -12.26
N GLU A 26 -13.95 -10.14 -11.07
CA GLU A 26 -13.39 -9.46 -9.89
C GLU A 26 -11.98 -9.97 -9.58
N GLY A 27 -11.78 -11.27 -9.60
CA GLY A 27 -10.45 -11.85 -9.38
C GLY A 27 -9.42 -11.36 -10.39
N ALA A 28 -9.80 -11.29 -11.66
CA ALA A 28 -8.92 -10.78 -12.71
C ALA A 28 -8.60 -9.29 -12.53
N ILE A 29 -9.58 -8.49 -12.15
CA ILE A 29 -9.38 -7.05 -11.89
C ILE A 29 -8.52 -6.83 -10.65
N TYR A 30 -8.70 -7.60 -9.59
CA TYR A 30 -7.82 -7.56 -8.43
C TYR A 30 -6.37 -7.88 -8.80
N GLY A 31 -6.16 -8.89 -9.62
CA GLY A 31 -4.82 -9.23 -10.12
C GLY A 31 -4.20 -8.09 -10.92
N ALA A 32 -4.96 -7.47 -11.80
CA ALA A 32 -4.50 -6.32 -12.58
C ALA A 32 -4.17 -5.11 -11.69
N LEU A 33 -5.01 -4.83 -10.71
CA LEU A 33 -4.78 -3.77 -9.73
C LEU A 33 -3.51 -4.03 -8.90
N MET A 34 -3.30 -5.26 -8.45
CA MET A 34 -2.11 -5.63 -7.70
C MET A 34 -0.83 -5.48 -8.52
N MET A 35 -0.86 -5.87 -9.80
CA MET A 35 0.28 -5.68 -10.70
C MET A 35 0.59 -4.19 -10.90
N GLY A 36 -0.42 -3.39 -11.21
CA GLY A 36 -0.25 -1.94 -11.39
C GLY A 36 0.25 -1.25 -10.14
N TRP A 37 -0.37 -1.55 -9.01
CA TRP A 37 0.00 -0.99 -7.72
C TRP A 37 1.41 -1.41 -7.28
N GLY A 38 1.73 -2.70 -7.40
CA GLY A 38 3.05 -3.24 -7.09
C GLY A 38 4.15 -2.60 -7.94
N THR A 39 3.90 -2.44 -9.25
CA THR A 39 4.83 -1.77 -10.16
C THR A 39 5.05 -0.31 -9.73
N THR A 40 3.98 0.41 -9.42
CA THR A 40 4.04 1.80 -8.94
C THR A 40 4.86 1.89 -7.66
N LEU A 41 4.60 1.03 -6.68
CA LEU A 41 5.36 0.99 -5.42
C LEU A 41 6.85 0.73 -5.66
N LEU A 42 7.19 -0.20 -6.55
CA LEU A 42 8.58 -0.50 -6.88
C LEU A 42 9.27 0.69 -7.57
N CYS A 43 8.63 1.30 -8.55
CA CYS A 43 9.20 2.43 -9.29
C CYS A 43 9.37 3.65 -8.40
N VAL A 44 8.33 4.03 -7.68
CA VAL A 44 8.35 5.20 -6.80
C VAL A 44 9.27 4.96 -5.60
N GLY A 45 9.27 3.74 -5.05
CA GLY A 45 10.16 3.34 -3.98
C GLY A 45 11.63 3.45 -4.38
N ARG A 46 11.99 2.94 -5.56
CA ARG A 46 13.35 3.07 -6.10
C ARG A 46 13.74 4.54 -6.28
N LEU A 47 12.83 5.36 -6.80
CA LEU A 47 13.07 6.78 -7.00
C LEU A 47 13.28 7.49 -5.66
N ALA A 48 12.48 7.18 -4.65
CA ALA A 48 12.61 7.73 -3.31
C ALA A 48 13.97 7.41 -2.68
N PHE A 49 14.41 6.14 -2.78
CA PHE A 49 15.72 5.71 -2.27
C PHE A 49 16.88 6.35 -3.03
N ARG A 50 16.79 6.44 -4.36
CA ARG A 50 17.84 7.05 -5.19
C ARG A 50 18.02 8.54 -4.92
N ARG A 51 16.92 9.25 -4.64
CA ARG A 51 16.94 10.70 -4.36
C ARG A 51 17.06 11.03 -2.90
N ASN A 52 17.05 10.04 -2.00
CA ASN A 52 16.99 10.24 -0.56
C ASN A 52 15.86 11.20 -0.16
N ASP A 53 14.71 11.07 -0.81
CA ASP A 53 13.55 11.93 -0.61
C ASP A 53 12.74 11.42 0.58
N LEU A 54 12.94 12.04 1.74
CA LEU A 54 12.24 11.70 2.97
C LEU A 54 10.72 11.90 2.87
N GLY A 55 10.30 12.96 2.20
CA GLY A 55 8.87 13.25 2.00
C GLY A 55 8.18 12.16 1.19
N LEU A 56 8.84 11.72 0.12
CA LEU A 56 8.31 10.67 -0.75
C LEU A 56 8.27 9.31 -0.04
N MET A 57 9.29 8.98 0.76
CA MET A 57 9.30 7.76 1.56
C MET A 57 8.16 7.73 2.59
N LYS A 58 7.94 8.85 3.28
CA LYS A 58 6.82 8.99 4.22
C LYS A 58 5.48 8.88 3.53
N ALA A 59 5.31 9.52 2.38
CA ALA A 59 4.07 9.45 1.59
C ALA A 59 3.76 8.01 1.17
N LEU A 60 4.76 7.26 0.71
CA LEU A 60 4.61 5.84 0.37
C LEU A 60 4.18 5.01 1.59
N LEU A 61 4.82 5.25 2.73
CA LEU A 61 4.51 4.54 3.97
C LEU A 61 3.07 4.82 4.43
N TYR A 62 2.64 6.08 4.40
CA TYR A 62 1.28 6.44 4.76
C TYR A 62 0.25 5.81 3.81
N GLY A 63 0.50 5.86 2.51
CA GLY A 63 -0.38 5.23 1.52
C GLY A 63 -0.49 3.72 1.72
N LEU A 64 0.61 3.07 2.02
CA LEU A 64 0.66 1.64 2.30
C LEU A 64 -0.12 1.29 3.58
N ILE A 65 0.05 2.06 4.64
CA ILE A 65 -0.67 1.85 5.91
C ILE A 65 -2.18 2.02 5.70
N VAL A 66 -2.61 3.09 5.03
CA VAL A 66 -4.03 3.34 4.75
C VAL A 66 -4.65 2.19 3.96
N TRP A 67 -3.96 1.74 2.92
CA TRP A 67 -4.42 0.62 2.10
C TRP A 67 -4.55 -0.67 2.91
N LEU A 68 -3.52 -1.03 3.67
CA LEU A 68 -3.50 -2.29 4.44
C LEU A 68 -4.51 -2.26 5.59
N VAL A 69 -4.70 -1.12 6.24
CA VAL A 69 -5.73 -0.98 7.28
C VAL A 69 -7.13 -1.17 6.70
N ALA A 70 -7.41 -0.56 5.55
CA ALA A 70 -8.69 -0.72 4.86
C ALA A 70 -8.92 -2.18 4.45
N GLU A 71 -7.91 -2.82 3.86
CA GLU A 71 -7.98 -4.20 3.42
C GLU A 71 -8.14 -5.17 4.60
N ALA A 72 -7.39 -4.97 5.67
CA ALA A 72 -7.51 -5.76 6.89
C ALA A 72 -8.89 -5.61 7.55
N ALA A 73 -9.43 -4.40 7.60
CA ALA A 73 -10.76 -4.15 8.14
C ALA A 73 -11.85 -4.89 7.34
N LEU A 74 -11.77 -4.83 6.01
CA LEU A 74 -12.69 -5.57 5.13
C LEU A 74 -12.52 -7.08 5.28
N SER A 75 -11.29 -7.57 5.41
CA SER A 75 -11.00 -8.99 5.61
C SER A 75 -11.56 -9.51 6.93
N VAL A 76 -11.47 -8.74 7.99
CA VAL A 76 -12.08 -9.06 9.29
C VAL A 76 -13.60 -9.06 9.19
N TYR A 77 -14.17 -8.08 8.52
CA TYR A 77 -15.62 -7.99 8.31
C TYR A 77 -16.17 -9.21 7.57
N PHE A 78 -15.47 -9.67 6.53
CA PHE A 78 -15.83 -10.86 5.75
C PHE A 78 -15.29 -12.17 6.33
N ARG A 79 -14.58 -12.11 7.47
CA ARG A 79 -13.97 -13.26 8.16
C ARG A 79 -12.93 -14.01 7.31
N VAL A 80 -12.20 -13.30 6.48
CA VAL A 80 -11.10 -13.85 5.67
C VAL A 80 -9.78 -13.65 6.41
N TRP A 81 -9.53 -14.46 7.42
CA TRP A 81 -8.35 -14.36 8.29
C TRP A 81 -7.02 -14.59 7.58
N PHE A 82 -7.03 -15.42 6.55
CA PHE A 82 -5.84 -15.64 5.72
C PHE A 82 -5.31 -14.35 5.12
N ASN A 83 -6.20 -13.50 4.60
CA ASN A 83 -5.82 -12.23 4.00
C ASN A 83 -5.23 -11.26 5.03
N VAL A 84 -5.73 -11.27 6.26
CA VAL A 84 -5.17 -10.48 7.36
C VAL A 84 -3.70 -10.86 7.61
N GLY A 85 -3.39 -12.16 7.60
CA GLY A 85 -2.01 -12.64 7.74
C GLY A 85 -1.12 -12.19 6.59
N VAL A 86 -1.61 -12.23 5.35
CA VAL A 86 -0.90 -11.72 4.17
C VAL A 86 -0.65 -10.22 4.27
N ASP A 87 -1.65 -9.45 4.69
CA ASP A 87 -1.54 -8.00 4.87
C ASP A 87 -0.44 -7.63 5.88
N ILE A 88 -0.39 -8.34 7.00
CA ILE A 88 0.65 -8.14 8.02
C ILE A 88 2.03 -8.47 7.45
N ALA A 89 2.17 -9.56 6.69
CA ALA A 89 3.42 -9.94 6.05
C ALA A 89 3.88 -8.89 5.03
N VAL A 90 2.98 -8.38 4.20
CA VAL A 90 3.26 -7.31 3.22
C VAL A 90 3.67 -6.03 3.93
N LEU A 91 2.96 -5.64 4.99
CA LEU A 91 3.30 -4.47 5.78
C LEU A 91 4.71 -4.57 6.35
N ALA A 92 5.06 -5.70 6.97
CA ALA A 92 6.40 -5.92 7.51
C ALA A 92 7.47 -5.88 6.42
N LEU A 93 7.22 -6.52 5.28
CA LEU A 93 8.17 -6.59 4.16
C LEU A 93 8.47 -5.21 3.56
N PHE A 94 7.46 -4.36 3.38
CA PHE A 94 7.64 -3.05 2.77
C PHE A 94 7.99 -1.95 3.77
N SER A 95 7.49 -2.03 5.02
CA SER A 95 7.75 -1.03 6.04
C SER A 95 9.18 -1.05 6.56
N ALA A 96 9.79 -2.23 6.70
CA ALA A 96 11.14 -2.37 7.22
C ALA A 96 12.18 -1.60 6.40
N PRO A 97 12.27 -1.75 5.04
CA PRO A 97 13.19 -0.95 4.23
C PRO A 97 12.89 0.55 4.27
N LEU A 98 11.60 0.93 4.24
CA LEU A 98 11.19 2.34 4.27
C LEU A 98 11.57 3.01 5.58
N LEU A 99 11.35 2.36 6.71
CA LEU A 99 11.73 2.87 8.02
C LEU A 99 13.25 2.99 8.16
N LYS A 100 14.00 2.00 7.69
CA LYS A 100 15.47 2.07 7.67
C LYS A 100 15.96 3.22 6.80
N GLY A 101 15.38 3.41 5.62
CA GLY A 101 15.73 4.52 4.73
C GLY A 101 15.46 5.88 5.37
N ILE A 102 14.32 6.05 6.01
CA ILE A 102 13.95 7.27 6.74
C ILE A 102 14.93 7.53 7.88
N GLU A 103 15.26 6.51 8.66
CA GLU A 103 16.22 6.61 9.77
C GLU A 103 17.61 7.01 9.28
N GLN A 104 18.11 6.39 8.22
CA GLN A 104 19.41 6.70 7.62
C GLN A 104 19.47 8.16 7.13
N ILE A 105 18.43 8.64 6.47
CA ILE A 105 18.36 10.03 5.99
C ILE A 105 18.36 11.01 7.16
N LYS A 106 17.62 10.73 8.22
CA LYS A 106 17.61 11.55 9.44
C LYS A 106 18.97 11.60 10.12
N LYS A 107 19.64 10.46 10.26
CA LYS A 107 21.00 10.40 10.82
C LYS A 107 22.00 11.21 9.99
N HIS A 108 21.95 11.07 8.68
CA HIS A 108 22.83 11.81 7.76
C HIS A 108 22.60 13.32 7.87
N SER A 109 21.35 13.75 7.96
CA SER A 109 20.98 15.16 8.14
C SER A 109 21.51 15.72 9.47
N LEU A 110 21.39 14.98 10.56
CA LEU A 110 21.88 15.36 11.87
C LEU A 110 23.42 15.47 11.91
N LEU A 111 24.13 14.54 11.28
CA LEU A 111 25.59 14.57 11.17
C LEU A 111 26.05 15.76 10.33
N SER A 112 25.34 16.11 9.27
CA SER A 112 25.63 17.29 8.44
C SER A 112 25.48 18.59 9.22
N VAL A 113 24.46 18.71 10.07
CA VAL A 113 24.27 19.88 10.94
C VAL A 113 25.39 19.98 11.98
N LYS A 114 25.79 18.86 12.60
CA LYS A 114 26.90 18.84 13.58
C LYS A 114 28.25 19.22 12.96
N SER A 115 28.51 18.88 11.70
CA SER A 115 29.76 19.22 11.04
C SER A 115 29.91 20.70 10.70
N HIS A 116 28.84 21.47 10.71
CA HIS A 116 28.85 22.93 10.46
C HIS A 116 28.96 23.76 11.74
N ASP A 117 28.75 23.15 12.89
CA ASP A 117 28.94 23.77 14.20
C ASP A 117 30.36 23.52 14.74
#